data_c38517f6ae1491bd7d89039cb01ceffc
#
_entry.id   c38517f6ae1491bd7d89039cb01ceffc
#
_cell.length_a   1.000
_cell.length_b   1.000
_cell.length_c   1.000
_cell.angle_alpha   90.00
_cell.angle_beta   90.00
_cell.angle_gamma   90.00
#
_symmetry.space_group_name_H-M   'P 1'
#
loop_
_entity.id
_entity.type
_entity.pdbx_description
1 polymer ?
#
loop_
_entity_poly.entity_id
_entity_poly.type
_entity_poly.pdbx_seq_one_letter_code
_entity_poly.pdbx_strand_id
1 'polypeptide(L)'
;MFSSYRQEVAEAEEAGVYIGGWSLKNVFRPTKDTHGEYDTAEDRIERLTVETPDWSAEEERRLVRKLDCRVVVPCCMMYILAYLDRSNLANVKILQNDTPDSLEESLGLKGIDFNWAVSVAYFAVTAMLIPATLMLKKLSAKIFFPLCMITWGIIIMTMAACSNAAGLIASRVFLGIPEAGVVTCGVMYFSFWYKPRERAVRIGIFYSSNSIAQAVSGFLAVGINKLNGRGGLMSWQWVFIIEGAMSIAVAIPIYFTLLTFPETSTKRHIATNRFGRGSTRQTDVTWSTSAFIQIMTRPSTYTFFISYICIAIAAVAQATFLPTILNTLLEFPTQRANLYAAIVNLVAIPLYWTYPLHSDWTRERMWHFIVPVMASIPCYAVWTHYSSHHATHDISYMSLYGMAFLGQMLLVAQPVLLSYRSATLYGAAEQAVGTSIAVAALSIASIIAPQMYPNQDAPYYLAGFSATVALLAISIPFYLLTPLCLYWEARWRKKKTGQVLPLQVDEDVARSQAQAVTEAEIEKGVGQYIGSC
;
A
#
# COMPACT_ATOMS: atom_id res chain seq x y z
N MET A 1 4.00 16.88 34.70
CA MET A 1 3.12 16.63 33.54
C MET A 1 3.67 15.57 32.58
N PHE A 2 4.92 15.69 32.08
CA PHE A 2 5.50 14.67 31.20
C PHE A 2 5.83 13.32 31.87
N SER A 3 6.14 13.27 33.16
CA SER A 3 6.42 12.00 33.89
C SER A 3 5.13 11.19 34.10
N SER A 4 4.04 11.85 34.50
CA SER A 4 2.74 11.19 34.67
C SER A 4 2.18 10.68 33.34
N TYR A 5 2.34 11.45 32.26
CA TYR A 5 1.96 11.03 30.91
C TYR A 5 2.70 9.75 30.47
N ARG A 6 4.02 9.67 30.70
CA ARG A 6 4.81 8.47 30.36
C ARG A 6 4.38 7.24 31.15
N GLN A 7 4.05 7.42 32.42
CA GLN A 7 3.59 6.33 33.28
C GLN A 7 2.20 5.84 32.82
N GLU A 8 1.27 6.75 32.54
CA GLU A 8 -0.06 6.40 32.05
C GLU A 8 -0.03 5.76 30.65
N VAL A 9 0.92 6.17 29.77
CA VAL A 9 1.14 5.51 28.47
C VAL A 9 1.68 4.10 28.66
N ALA A 10 2.65 3.89 29.56
CA ALA A 10 3.18 2.57 29.87
C ALA A 10 2.09 1.64 30.43
N GLU A 11 1.25 2.13 31.34
CA GLU A 11 0.11 1.39 31.88
C GLU A 11 -0.92 1.02 30.78
N ALA A 12 -1.16 1.92 29.82
CA ALA A 12 -2.06 1.64 28.70
C ALA A 12 -1.45 0.60 27.74
N GLU A 13 -0.14 0.67 27.50
CA GLU A 13 0.58 -0.31 26.67
C GLU A 13 0.64 -1.69 27.35
N GLU A 14 0.85 -1.75 28.68
CA GLU A 14 0.73 -2.99 29.46
C GLU A 14 -0.70 -3.57 29.43
N ALA A 15 -1.71 -2.72 29.36
CA ALA A 15 -3.10 -3.11 29.19
C ALA A 15 -3.45 -3.53 27.74
N GLY A 16 -2.48 -3.53 26.82
CA GLY A 16 -2.64 -3.96 25.42
C GLY A 16 -3.08 -2.87 24.45
N VAL A 17 -3.06 -1.60 24.85
CA VAL A 17 -3.30 -0.47 23.93
C VAL A 17 -1.98 0.03 23.38
N TYR A 18 -1.74 -0.16 22.09
CA TYR A 18 -0.55 0.40 21.45
C TYR A 18 -0.72 1.89 21.15
N ILE A 19 0.01 2.74 21.83
CA ILE A 19 -0.06 4.21 21.68
C ILE A 19 1.13 4.73 20.85
N GLY A 20 2.24 3.98 20.82
CA GLY A 20 3.49 4.37 20.15
C GLY A 20 4.25 5.43 20.94
N GLY A 21 5.20 4.99 21.74
CA GLY A 21 5.98 5.89 22.63
C GLY A 21 6.97 6.78 21.89
N TRP A 22 7.17 8.00 22.41
CA TRP A 22 8.17 8.99 21.95
C TRP A 22 9.59 8.62 22.45
N SER A 23 10.10 7.45 22.16
CA SER A 23 11.40 7.05 22.69
C SER A 23 12.47 6.95 21.61
N LEU A 24 13.32 7.98 21.51
CA LEU A 24 14.56 7.91 20.70
C LEU A 24 15.50 6.77 21.13
N LYS A 25 15.39 6.30 22.39
CA LYS A 25 16.22 5.19 22.87
C LYS A 25 15.95 3.89 22.14
N ASN A 26 14.74 3.66 21.67
CA ASN A 26 14.34 2.43 20.98
C ASN A 26 14.83 2.40 19.53
N VAL A 27 15.10 3.55 18.90
CA VAL A 27 15.63 3.61 17.54
C VAL A 27 17.02 2.97 17.41
N PHE A 28 17.84 3.05 18.47
CA PHE A 28 19.23 2.57 18.47
C PHE A 28 19.48 1.32 19.32
N ARG A 29 18.51 0.90 20.11
CA ARG A 29 18.60 -0.31 20.93
C ARG A 29 17.37 -1.17 20.70
N PRO A 30 17.55 -2.39 20.15
CA PRO A 30 16.47 -3.36 20.16
C PRO A 30 16.07 -3.55 21.63
N THR A 31 14.80 -3.40 21.92
CA THR A 31 14.27 -3.79 23.22
C THR A 31 14.60 -5.27 23.39
N LYS A 32 15.56 -5.57 24.29
CA LYS A 32 15.81 -6.94 24.73
C LYS A 32 14.46 -7.52 25.14
N ASP A 33 14.15 -8.65 24.53
CA ASP A 33 13.08 -9.56 24.81
C ASP A 33 12.39 -9.40 26.18
N THR A 34 11.68 -8.34 26.39
CA THR A 34 10.43 -8.49 27.08
C THR A 34 9.53 -9.12 26.04
N HIS A 35 9.45 -10.43 26.02
CA HIS A 35 8.38 -11.20 25.42
C HIS A 35 7.04 -10.90 26.12
N GLY A 36 6.77 -9.64 26.36
CA GLY A 36 5.46 -9.07 26.40
C GLY A 36 5.05 -8.95 24.93
N GLU A 37 4.79 -10.09 24.34
CA GLU A 37 4.01 -10.18 23.14
C GLU A 37 2.85 -9.20 23.33
N TYR A 38 2.75 -8.22 22.41
CA TYR A 38 1.45 -7.62 22.18
C TYR A 38 0.61 -8.76 21.57
N ASP A 39 0.15 -9.65 22.47
CA ASP A 39 -0.87 -10.61 22.17
C ASP A 39 -2.07 -9.78 21.74
N THR A 40 -2.31 -9.73 20.43
CA THR A 40 -3.65 -9.43 20.00
C THR A 40 -4.58 -10.38 20.72
N ALA A 41 -5.81 -9.97 20.99
CA ALA A 41 -6.80 -10.89 21.53
C ALA A 41 -6.84 -12.21 20.70
N GLU A 42 -6.57 -12.13 19.39
CA GLU A 42 -6.41 -13.26 18.48
C GLU A 42 -5.21 -14.16 18.82
N ASP A 43 -4.04 -13.59 19.16
CA ASP A 43 -2.86 -14.38 19.57
C ASP A 43 -3.08 -15.10 20.91
N ARG A 44 -3.85 -14.51 21.83
CA ARG A 44 -4.25 -15.14 23.10
C ARG A 44 -5.26 -16.25 22.88
N ILE A 45 -6.28 -16.02 22.05
CA ILE A 45 -7.28 -17.03 21.70
C ILE A 45 -6.60 -18.17 20.93
N GLU A 46 -5.68 -17.88 20.01
CA GLU A 46 -4.89 -18.88 19.29
C GLU A 46 -4.07 -19.76 20.23
N ARG A 47 -3.48 -19.21 21.32
CA ARG A 47 -2.73 -20.01 22.31
C ARG A 47 -3.63 -20.84 23.22
N LEU A 48 -4.79 -20.35 23.58
CA LEU A 48 -5.73 -21.05 24.47
C LEU A 48 -6.50 -22.15 23.74
N THR A 49 -6.58 -22.11 22.41
CA THR A 49 -7.35 -23.07 21.60
C THR A 49 -6.48 -24.03 20.79
N VAL A 50 -5.14 -24.00 20.93
CA VAL A 50 -4.24 -24.91 20.20
C VAL A 50 -4.31 -26.30 20.84
N GLU A 51 -5.21 -27.15 20.33
CA GLU A 51 -4.98 -28.59 20.31
C GLU A 51 -3.65 -28.87 19.60
N THR A 52 -2.82 -29.78 20.12
CA THR A 52 -1.56 -30.15 19.46
C THR A 52 -1.85 -30.48 18.00
N PRO A 53 -1.22 -29.78 17.05
CA PRO A 53 -1.55 -29.98 15.65
C PRO A 53 -1.18 -31.41 15.22
N ASP A 54 -2.08 -32.08 14.47
CA ASP A 54 -1.86 -33.41 13.90
C ASP A 54 -0.74 -33.45 12.83
N TRP A 55 -0.02 -32.35 12.61
CA TRP A 55 1.05 -32.20 11.62
C TRP A 55 2.32 -31.63 12.24
N SER A 56 3.46 -31.99 11.65
CA SER A 56 4.77 -31.52 12.10
C SER A 56 5.04 -30.06 11.66
N ALA A 57 5.89 -29.37 12.43
CA ALA A 57 6.35 -28.01 12.07
C ALA A 57 7.07 -27.98 10.70
N GLU A 58 7.65 -29.12 10.28
CA GLU A 58 8.30 -29.23 8.97
C GLU A 58 7.28 -29.29 7.83
N GLU A 59 6.17 -29.99 8.02
CA GLU A 59 5.06 -30.05 7.05
C GLU A 59 4.41 -28.68 6.88
N GLU A 60 4.23 -27.94 7.96
CA GLU A 60 3.73 -26.56 7.89
C GLU A 60 4.70 -25.66 7.13
N ARG A 61 6.00 -25.70 7.41
CA ARG A 61 7.02 -24.94 6.66
C ARG A 61 7.04 -25.32 5.17
N ARG A 62 6.91 -26.59 4.82
CA ARG A 62 6.80 -27.05 3.42
C ARG A 62 5.55 -26.50 2.74
N LEU A 63 4.42 -26.48 3.45
CA LEU A 63 3.19 -25.88 2.95
C LEU A 63 3.39 -24.38 2.69
N VAL A 64 3.94 -23.64 3.66
CA VAL A 64 4.17 -22.19 3.53
C VAL A 64 5.07 -21.87 2.34
N ARG A 65 6.20 -22.59 2.16
CA ARG A 65 7.07 -22.40 0.98
C ARG A 65 6.33 -22.65 -0.34
N LYS A 66 5.47 -23.66 -0.37
CA LYS A 66 4.65 -23.95 -1.56
C LYS A 66 3.61 -22.85 -1.82
N LEU A 67 3.03 -22.29 -0.75
CA LEU A 67 2.14 -21.15 -0.84
C LEU A 67 2.86 -19.90 -1.33
N ASP A 68 4.09 -19.64 -0.85
CA ASP A 68 4.88 -18.50 -1.30
C ASP A 68 5.10 -18.53 -2.82
N CYS A 69 5.42 -19.70 -3.39
CA CYS A 69 5.57 -19.82 -4.83
C CYS A 69 4.25 -19.74 -5.62
N ARG A 70 3.13 -20.22 -5.06
CA ARG A 70 1.85 -20.32 -5.77
C ARG A 70 0.86 -19.19 -5.50
N VAL A 71 1.10 -18.38 -4.49
CA VAL A 71 0.25 -17.27 -4.08
C VAL A 71 1.03 -15.95 -4.22
N VAL A 72 2.19 -15.82 -3.52
CA VAL A 72 2.91 -14.55 -3.49
C VAL A 72 3.49 -14.19 -4.85
N VAL A 73 4.20 -15.13 -5.50
CA VAL A 73 4.84 -14.86 -6.80
C VAL A 73 3.82 -14.44 -7.88
N PRO A 74 2.70 -15.18 -8.12
CA PRO A 74 1.69 -14.74 -9.07
C PRO A 74 1.07 -13.39 -8.73
N CYS A 75 0.78 -13.13 -7.45
CA CYS A 75 0.25 -11.83 -7.02
C CYS A 75 1.24 -10.69 -7.25
N CYS A 76 2.54 -10.91 -6.98
CA CYS A 76 3.57 -9.92 -7.26
C CYS A 76 3.69 -9.64 -8.77
N MET A 77 3.67 -10.68 -9.61
CA MET A 77 3.70 -10.51 -11.07
C MET A 77 2.50 -9.72 -11.57
N MET A 78 1.31 -10.02 -11.09
CA MET A 78 0.10 -9.26 -11.39
C MET A 78 0.23 -7.79 -10.97
N TYR A 79 0.77 -7.54 -9.77
CA TYR A 79 0.95 -6.20 -9.24
C TYR A 79 2.01 -5.40 -10.01
N ILE A 80 3.11 -6.06 -10.42
CA ILE A 80 4.12 -5.44 -11.31
C ILE A 80 3.47 -4.97 -12.59
N LEU A 81 2.69 -5.81 -13.28
CA LEU A 81 2.03 -5.43 -14.53
C LEU A 81 1.03 -4.30 -14.34
N ALA A 82 0.17 -4.35 -13.33
CA ALA A 82 -0.78 -3.29 -13.04
C ALA A 82 -0.12 -1.94 -12.75
N TYR A 83 1.04 -1.94 -12.06
CA TYR A 83 1.79 -0.70 -11.81
C TYR A 83 2.65 -0.26 -12.98
N LEU A 84 3.10 -1.19 -13.81
CA LEU A 84 3.79 -0.92 -15.06
C LEU A 84 2.88 -0.08 -15.96
N ASP A 85 1.64 -0.50 -16.15
CA ASP A 85 0.63 0.21 -16.95
C ASP A 85 0.36 1.63 -16.44
N ARG A 86 0.41 1.85 -15.14
CA ARG A 86 0.24 3.18 -14.53
C ARG A 86 1.47 4.08 -14.72
N SER A 87 2.66 3.52 -14.51
CA SER A 87 3.92 4.27 -14.62
C SER A 87 4.28 4.60 -16.06
N ASN A 88 3.83 3.79 -17.01
CA ASN A 88 4.14 4.00 -18.41
C ASN A 88 3.50 5.23 -19.00
N LEU A 89 2.32 5.63 -18.55
CA LEU A 89 1.74 6.89 -19.03
C LEU A 89 2.67 8.08 -18.75
N ALA A 90 3.35 8.08 -17.58
CA ALA A 90 4.35 9.09 -17.24
C ALA A 90 5.56 9.06 -18.18
N ASN A 91 6.05 7.86 -18.50
CA ASN A 91 7.19 7.69 -19.40
C ASN A 91 6.82 8.00 -20.86
N VAL A 92 5.63 7.59 -21.29
CA VAL A 92 5.11 7.82 -22.64
C VAL A 92 4.92 9.31 -22.92
N LYS A 93 4.56 10.10 -21.92
CA LYS A 93 4.40 11.56 -22.05
C LYS A 93 5.62 12.23 -22.68
N ILE A 94 6.81 11.78 -22.29
CA ILE A 94 8.07 12.40 -22.76
C ILE A 94 8.69 11.66 -23.95
N LEU A 95 8.08 10.55 -24.41
CA LEU A 95 8.57 9.89 -25.63
C LEU A 95 8.30 10.75 -26.85
N GLN A 96 9.35 10.95 -27.67
CA GLN A 96 9.28 11.77 -28.87
C GLN A 96 8.77 13.19 -28.59
N ASN A 97 9.08 13.74 -27.38
CA ASN A 97 8.70 15.10 -27.03
C ASN A 97 9.19 16.08 -28.12
N ASP A 98 8.44 17.14 -28.37
CA ASP A 98 8.71 18.14 -29.42
C ASP A 98 8.66 17.60 -30.88
N THR A 99 8.08 16.42 -31.10
CA THR A 99 7.83 15.86 -32.43
C THR A 99 6.34 15.59 -32.62
N PRO A 100 5.84 15.53 -33.90
CA PRO A 100 4.45 15.15 -34.19
C PRO A 100 4.08 13.75 -33.70
N ASP A 101 5.08 12.89 -33.46
CA ASP A 101 4.92 11.52 -33.02
C ASP A 101 4.76 11.41 -31.48
N SER A 102 4.78 12.53 -30.75
CA SER A 102 4.52 12.55 -29.32
C SER A 102 3.07 12.19 -28.99
N LEU A 103 2.83 11.68 -27.78
CA LEU A 103 1.47 11.39 -27.30
C LEU A 103 0.60 12.65 -27.30
N GLU A 104 1.15 13.78 -26.85
CA GLU A 104 0.40 15.03 -26.69
C GLU A 104 -0.01 15.62 -28.05
N GLU A 105 0.91 15.69 -29.01
CA GLU A 105 0.62 16.23 -30.34
C GLU A 105 -0.28 15.28 -31.17
N SER A 106 0.00 13.98 -31.14
CA SER A 106 -0.73 13.00 -31.95
C SER A 106 -2.19 12.83 -31.51
N LEU A 107 -2.52 13.01 -30.22
CA LEU A 107 -3.88 12.94 -29.69
C LEU A 107 -4.51 14.32 -29.47
N GLY A 108 -3.77 15.41 -29.71
CA GLY A 108 -4.23 16.76 -29.51
C GLY A 108 -4.54 17.10 -28.04
N LEU A 109 -3.75 16.57 -27.10
CA LEU A 109 -3.90 16.83 -25.65
C LEU A 109 -3.56 18.29 -25.36
N LYS A 110 -4.45 18.97 -24.63
CA LYS A 110 -4.28 20.39 -24.28
C LYS A 110 -4.47 20.64 -22.79
N GLY A 111 -3.73 21.62 -22.27
CA GLY A 111 -3.90 22.09 -20.89
C GLY A 111 -3.75 20.95 -19.86
N ILE A 112 -4.84 20.54 -19.26
CA ILE A 112 -4.89 19.51 -18.19
C ILE A 112 -5.41 18.14 -18.68
N ASP A 113 -5.56 17.93 -20.00
CA ASP A 113 -6.11 16.67 -20.54
C ASP A 113 -5.27 15.46 -20.13
N PHE A 114 -3.93 15.59 -20.16
CA PHE A 114 -3.04 14.55 -19.70
C PHE A 114 -3.28 14.23 -18.20
N ASN A 115 -3.42 15.25 -17.37
CA ASN A 115 -3.64 15.09 -15.94
C ASN A 115 -4.98 14.38 -15.68
N TRP A 116 -6.01 14.69 -16.47
CA TRP A 116 -7.28 13.94 -16.44
C TRP A 116 -7.13 12.50 -16.90
N ALA A 117 -6.36 12.23 -17.96
CA ALA A 117 -6.09 10.87 -18.41
C ALA A 117 -5.40 10.01 -17.31
N VAL A 118 -4.56 10.62 -16.47
CA VAL A 118 -3.97 9.96 -15.31
C VAL A 118 -4.98 9.77 -14.20
N SER A 119 -5.75 10.80 -13.85
CA SER A 119 -6.61 10.84 -12.65
C SER A 119 -7.89 10.03 -12.82
N VAL A 120 -8.48 10.02 -14.01
CA VAL A 120 -9.85 9.51 -14.22
C VAL A 120 -9.98 8.02 -13.93
N ALA A 121 -8.94 7.23 -14.17
CA ALA A 121 -8.92 5.80 -13.86
C ALA A 121 -9.20 5.53 -12.38
N TYR A 122 -8.72 6.40 -11.47
CA TYR A 122 -8.86 6.22 -10.04
C TYR A 122 -10.29 6.46 -9.52
N PHE A 123 -11.13 7.20 -10.26
CA PHE A 123 -12.56 7.27 -9.95
C PHE A 123 -13.22 5.90 -10.17
N ALA A 124 -12.92 5.26 -11.31
CA ALA A 124 -13.43 3.92 -11.59
C ALA A 124 -12.88 2.88 -10.61
N VAL A 125 -11.57 2.95 -10.29
CA VAL A 125 -10.96 2.10 -9.25
C VAL A 125 -11.70 2.25 -7.94
N THR A 126 -11.93 3.48 -7.46
CA THR A 126 -12.60 3.74 -6.18
C THR A 126 -14.02 3.19 -6.16
N ALA A 127 -14.79 3.42 -7.22
CA ALA A 127 -16.16 2.92 -7.34
C ALA A 127 -16.24 1.39 -7.36
N MET A 128 -15.22 0.74 -7.94
CA MET A 128 -15.21 -0.71 -8.12
C MET A 128 -14.54 -1.48 -6.97
N LEU A 129 -13.96 -0.85 -5.95
CA LEU A 129 -13.28 -1.53 -4.83
C LEU A 129 -14.19 -2.56 -4.13
N ILE A 130 -15.41 -2.18 -3.78
CA ILE A 130 -16.37 -3.05 -3.11
C ILE A 130 -16.91 -4.12 -4.07
N PRO A 131 -17.42 -3.78 -5.28
CA PRO A 131 -17.83 -4.78 -6.26
C PRO A 131 -16.75 -5.82 -6.58
N ALA A 132 -15.49 -5.39 -6.74
CA ALA A 132 -14.38 -6.30 -7.05
C ALA A 132 -14.13 -7.32 -5.93
N THR A 133 -14.19 -6.91 -4.66
CA THR A 133 -14.04 -7.83 -3.51
C THR A 133 -15.18 -8.84 -3.44
N LEU A 134 -16.41 -8.44 -3.76
CA LEU A 134 -17.55 -9.35 -3.84
C LEU A 134 -17.42 -10.33 -5.01
N MET A 135 -16.94 -9.85 -6.16
CA MET A 135 -16.67 -10.71 -7.32
C MET A 135 -15.57 -11.73 -7.04
N LEU A 136 -14.49 -11.35 -6.35
CA LEU A 136 -13.44 -12.29 -5.93
C LEU A 136 -14.01 -13.45 -5.12
N LYS A 137 -14.91 -13.17 -4.16
CA LYS A 137 -15.56 -14.21 -3.35
C LYS A 137 -16.42 -15.17 -4.19
N LYS A 138 -17.13 -14.66 -5.20
CA LYS A 138 -18.01 -15.45 -6.06
C LYS A 138 -17.26 -16.27 -7.11
N LEU A 139 -16.27 -15.69 -7.77
CA LEU A 139 -15.58 -16.30 -8.92
C LEU A 139 -14.36 -17.14 -8.53
N SER A 140 -13.91 -17.07 -7.29
CA SER A 140 -12.61 -17.55 -6.81
C SER A 140 -11.41 -16.79 -7.38
N ALA A 141 -10.30 -16.76 -6.63
CA ALA A 141 -9.08 -16.05 -7.02
C ALA A 141 -8.49 -16.55 -8.34
N LYS A 142 -8.58 -17.88 -8.58
CA LYS A 142 -8.04 -18.53 -9.77
C LYS A 142 -8.68 -18.05 -11.08
N ILE A 143 -9.94 -17.65 -11.05
CA ILE A 143 -10.67 -17.14 -12.22
C ILE A 143 -10.65 -15.62 -12.25
N PHE A 144 -10.88 -14.99 -11.09
CA PHE A 144 -11.03 -13.55 -10.97
C PHE A 144 -9.79 -12.78 -11.43
N PHE A 145 -8.60 -13.12 -10.91
CA PHE A 145 -7.40 -12.38 -11.25
C PHE A 145 -6.98 -12.49 -12.72
N PRO A 146 -6.92 -13.69 -13.34
CA PRO A 146 -6.62 -13.78 -14.76
C PRO A 146 -7.66 -13.09 -15.65
N LEU A 147 -8.95 -13.16 -15.28
CA LEU A 147 -10.00 -12.45 -16.01
C LEU A 147 -9.78 -10.93 -15.98
N CYS A 148 -9.47 -10.37 -14.81
CA CYS A 148 -9.11 -8.96 -14.70
C CYS A 148 -7.90 -8.64 -15.57
N MET A 149 -6.82 -9.46 -15.52
CA MET A 149 -5.61 -9.25 -16.30
C MET A 149 -5.85 -9.25 -17.80
N ILE A 150 -6.63 -10.19 -18.29
CA ILE A 150 -6.98 -10.25 -19.72
C ILE A 150 -7.81 -9.03 -20.11
N THR A 151 -8.79 -8.66 -19.28
CA THR A 151 -9.67 -7.51 -19.56
C THR A 151 -8.88 -6.21 -19.63
N TRP A 152 -8.03 -5.93 -18.63
CA TRP A 152 -7.24 -4.70 -18.66
C TRP A 152 -6.18 -4.74 -19.77
N GLY A 153 -5.57 -5.90 -20.05
CA GLY A 153 -4.61 -6.04 -21.14
C GLY A 153 -5.22 -5.72 -22.51
N ILE A 154 -6.46 -6.18 -22.77
CA ILE A 154 -7.21 -5.82 -23.98
C ILE A 154 -7.47 -4.30 -24.03
N ILE A 155 -7.92 -3.70 -22.91
CA ILE A 155 -8.20 -2.26 -22.87
C ILE A 155 -6.92 -1.45 -23.15
N ILE A 156 -5.78 -1.83 -22.56
CA ILE A 156 -4.50 -1.17 -22.83
C ILE A 156 -4.13 -1.27 -24.32
N MET A 157 -4.25 -2.46 -24.93
CA MET A 157 -3.98 -2.60 -26.36
C MET A 157 -4.89 -1.71 -27.22
N THR A 158 -6.17 -1.55 -26.85
CA THR A 158 -7.08 -0.67 -27.58
C THR A 158 -6.72 0.81 -27.43
N MET A 159 -6.00 1.21 -26.37
CA MET A 159 -5.50 2.58 -26.23
C MET A 159 -4.54 2.98 -27.35
N ALA A 160 -3.80 2.03 -27.93
CA ALA A 160 -2.94 2.29 -29.08
C ALA A 160 -3.72 2.74 -30.33
N ALA A 161 -5.02 2.45 -30.42
CA ALA A 161 -5.90 2.86 -31.50
C ALA A 161 -6.62 4.20 -31.25
N CYS A 162 -6.36 4.86 -30.09
CA CYS A 162 -6.96 6.17 -29.82
C CYS A 162 -6.42 7.22 -30.79
N SER A 163 -7.30 8.09 -31.25
CA SER A 163 -7.00 9.18 -32.20
C SER A 163 -7.24 10.57 -31.59
N ASN A 164 -7.70 10.65 -30.36
CA ASN A 164 -7.99 11.93 -29.66
C ASN A 164 -7.94 11.79 -28.14
N ALA A 165 -7.89 12.94 -27.44
CA ALA A 165 -7.86 13.03 -25.98
C ALA A 165 -9.07 12.33 -25.32
N ALA A 166 -10.28 12.50 -25.87
CA ALA A 166 -11.48 11.89 -25.30
C ALA A 166 -11.44 10.36 -25.32
N GLY A 167 -10.90 9.77 -26.39
CA GLY A 167 -10.71 8.32 -26.50
C GLY A 167 -9.72 7.79 -25.47
N LEU A 168 -8.61 8.49 -25.24
CA LEU A 168 -7.64 8.15 -24.21
C LEU A 168 -8.27 8.23 -22.81
N ILE A 169 -8.96 9.31 -22.48
CA ILE A 169 -9.62 9.51 -21.19
C ILE A 169 -10.70 8.42 -20.97
N ALA A 170 -11.53 8.15 -21.95
CA ALA A 170 -12.56 7.11 -21.86
C ALA A 170 -11.96 5.72 -21.63
N SER A 171 -10.92 5.34 -22.38
CA SER A 171 -10.25 4.05 -22.18
C SER A 171 -9.62 3.92 -20.81
N ARG A 172 -9.14 5.01 -20.20
CA ARG A 172 -8.64 5.05 -18.82
C ARG A 172 -9.73 4.80 -17.78
N VAL A 173 -10.96 5.31 -17.99
CA VAL A 173 -12.10 4.98 -17.12
C VAL A 173 -12.38 3.47 -17.14
N PHE A 174 -12.46 2.89 -18.34
CA PHE A 174 -12.69 1.45 -18.50
C PHE A 174 -11.55 0.61 -17.90
N LEU A 175 -10.30 1.07 -18.00
CA LEU A 175 -9.13 0.41 -17.43
C LEU A 175 -9.22 0.33 -15.89
N GLY A 176 -9.71 1.37 -15.24
CA GLY A 176 -9.84 1.40 -13.77
C GLY A 176 -10.77 0.32 -13.21
N ILE A 177 -11.72 -0.18 -14.01
CA ILE A 177 -12.69 -1.20 -13.57
C ILE A 177 -11.99 -2.53 -13.23
N PRO A 178 -11.27 -3.20 -14.13
CA PRO A 178 -10.58 -4.45 -13.82
C PRO A 178 -9.38 -4.25 -12.90
N GLU A 179 -8.71 -3.10 -12.90
CA GLU A 179 -7.58 -2.82 -12.02
C GLU A 179 -7.97 -2.66 -10.53
N ALA A 180 -9.21 -2.28 -10.23
CA ALA A 180 -9.69 -2.06 -8.86
C ALA A 180 -9.47 -3.28 -7.95
N GLY A 181 -9.57 -4.48 -8.51
CA GLY A 181 -9.41 -5.73 -7.78
C GLY A 181 -7.97 -6.09 -7.40
N VAL A 182 -6.96 -5.52 -8.06
CA VAL A 182 -5.58 -6.00 -7.93
C VAL A 182 -5.04 -5.85 -6.51
N VAL A 183 -5.04 -4.62 -5.98
CA VAL A 183 -4.44 -4.33 -4.67
C VAL A 183 -5.29 -4.87 -3.54
N THR A 184 -6.55 -4.46 -3.51
CA THR A 184 -7.46 -4.78 -2.39
C THR A 184 -7.74 -6.28 -2.31
N CYS A 185 -8.04 -6.91 -3.44
CA CYS A 185 -8.28 -8.34 -3.50
C CYS A 185 -7.00 -9.15 -3.29
N GLY A 186 -5.82 -8.65 -3.72
CA GLY A 186 -4.54 -9.30 -3.46
C GLY A 186 -4.22 -9.38 -1.97
N VAL A 187 -4.33 -8.26 -1.25
CA VAL A 187 -4.12 -8.22 0.21
C VAL A 187 -5.16 -9.10 0.93
N MET A 188 -6.42 -9.04 0.52
CA MET A 188 -7.47 -9.90 1.06
C MET A 188 -7.18 -11.39 0.77
N TYR A 189 -6.68 -11.73 -0.41
CA TYR A 189 -6.33 -13.11 -0.77
C TYR A 189 -5.19 -13.67 0.10
N PHE A 190 -4.21 -12.85 0.49
CA PHE A 190 -3.19 -13.26 1.45
C PHE A 190 -3.77 -13.57 2.82
N SER A 191 -4.81 -12.87 3.26
CA SER A 191 -5.43 -13.13 4.56
C SER A 191 -6.13 -14.49 4.65
N PHE A 192 -6.50 -15.08 3.52
CA PHE A 192 -7.06 -16.43 3.50
C PHE A 192 -6.00 -17.54 3.64
N TRP A 193 -4.73 -17.24 3.25
CA TRP A 193 -3.68 -18.24 3.16
C TRP A 193 -2.63 -18.14 4.27
N TYR A 194 -2.41 -16.95 4.83
CA TYR A 194 -1.31 -16.67 5.76
C TYR A 194 -1.81 -16.19 7.12
N LYS A 195 -1.18 -16.72 8.19
CA LYS A 195 -1.39 -16.24 9.55
C LYS A 195 -0.98 -14.75 9.67
N PRO A 196 -1.54 -13.96 10.61
CA PRO A 196 -1.23 -12.54 10.76
C PRO A 196 0.27 -12.25 10.82
N ARG A 197 1.05 -13.05 11.54
CA ARG A 197 2.52 -12.91 11.65
C ARG A 197 3.26 -13.20 10.33
N GLU A 198 2.75 -14.12 9.52
CA GLU A 198 3.34 -14.50 8.23
C GLU A 198 2.97 -13.50 7.12
N ARG A 199 1.81 -12.87 7.25
CA ARG A 199 1.19 -12.01 6.25
C ARG A 199 1.93 -10.71 6.04
N ALA A 200 2.44 -10.07 7.12
CA ALA A 200 3.08 -8.77 7.06
C ALA A 200 4.27 -8.73 6.09
N VAL A 201 5.17 -9.71 6.17
CA VAL A 201 6.33 -9.82 5.27
C VAL A 201 5.89 -9.99 3.81
N ARG A 202 4.88 -10.80 3.55
CA ARG A 202 4.38 -11.10 2.20
C ARG A 202 3.66 -9.93 1.57
N ILE A 203 2.91 -9.17 2.37
CA ILE A 203 2.33 -7.90 1.95
C ILE A 203 3.45 -6.90 1.63
N GLY A 204 4.52 -6.84 2.44
CA GLY A 204 5.69 -6.01 2.15
C GLY A 204 6.34 -6.35 0.82
N ILE A 205 6.55 -7.64 0.53
CA ILE A 205 7.07 -8.12 -0.77
C ILE A 205 6.11 -7.73 -1.91
N PHE A 206 4.82 -7.92 -1.72
CA PHE A 206 3.80 -7.54 -2.70
C PHE A 206 3.83 -6.04 -3.01
N TYR A 207 3.86 -5.18 -1.99
CA TYR A 207 3.95 -3.72 -2.21
C TYR A 207 5.28 -3.27 -2.82
N SER A 208 6.40 -3.96 -2.55
CA SER A 208 7.70 -3.64 -3.19
C SER A 208 7.69 -3.85 -4.71
N SER A 209 6.76 -4.65 -5.22
CA SER A 209 6.53 -4.85 -6.65
C SER A 209 6.22 -3.55 -7.39
N ASN A 210 5.66 -2.54 -6.70
CA ASN A 210 5.45 -1.20 -7.26
C ASN A 210 6.78 -0.53 -7.68
N SER A 211 7.80 -0.54 -6.82
CA SER A 211 9.09 0.06 -7.14
C SER A 211 9.81 -0.70 -8.26
N ILE A 212 9.65 -2.03 -8.30
CA ILE A 212 10.16 -2.86 -9.40
C ILE A 212 9.47 -2.47 -10.72
N ALA A 213 8.14 -2.33 -10.70
CA ALA A 213 7.37 -1.92 -11.87
C ALA A 213 7.80 -0.56 -12.42
N GLN A 214 7.98 0.43 -11.54
CA GLN A 214 8.43 1.77 -11.94
C GLN A 214 9.84 1.75 -12.55
N ALA A 215 10.77 0.96 -11.98
CA ALA A 215 12.10 0.80 -12.55
C ALA A 215 12.05 0.12 -13.92
N VAL A 216 11.32 -0.99 -14.04
CA VAL A 216 11.15 -1.74 -15.31
C VAL A 216 10.50 -0.87 -16.38
N SER A 217 9.50 -0.07 -16.02
CA SER A 217 8.79 0.84 -16.91
C SER A 217 9.74 1.84 -17.59
N GLY A 218 10.67 2.45 -16.84
CA GLY A 218 11.65 3.37 -17.40
C GLY A 218 12.59 2.70 -18.40
N PHE A 219 13.10 1.48 -18.09
CA PHE A 219 13.94 0.72 -19.02
C PHE A 219 13.17 0.28 -20.28
N LEU A 220 11.92 -0.14 -20.09
CA LEU A 220 11.05 -0.58 -21.17
C LEU A 220 10.75 0.57 -22.15
N ALA A 221 10.45 1.76 -21.62
CA ALA A 221 10.20 2.95 -22.42
C ALA A 221 11.42 3.31 -23.32
N VAL A 222 12.64 3.24 -22.76
CA VAL A 222 13.89 3.46 -23.53
C VAL A 222 14.06 2.42 -24.64
N GLY A 223 13.75 1.16 -24.36
CA GLY A 223 13.84 0.07 -25.34
C GLY A 223 12.81 0.25 -26.47
N ILE A 224 11.57 0.53 -26.13
CA ILE A 224 10.44 0.65 -27.06
C ILE A 224 10.55 1.93 -27.91
N ASN A 225 11.17 3.00 -27.40
CA ASN A 225 11.37 4.22 -28.17
C ASN A 225 12.09 3.98 -29.51
N LYS A 226 12.92 2.93 -29.60
CA LYS A 226 13.58 2.51 -30.85
C LYS A 226 12.66 1.90 -31.89
N LEU A 227 11.41 1.61 -31.53
CA LEU A 227 10.40 1.06 -32.44
C LEU A 227 9.57 2.16 -33.12
N ASN A 228 9.84 3.45 -32.84
CA ASN A 228 9.10 4.55 -33.45
C ASN A 228 9.11 4.44 -34.98
N GLY A 229 7.93 4.58 -35.62
CA GLY A 229 7.74 4.48 -37.08
C GLY A 229 7.71 3.05 -37.63
N ARG A 230 8.06 2.01 -36.85
CA ARG A 230 7.97 0.62 -37.32
C ARG A 230 6.52 0.19 -37.42
N GLY A 231 6.17 -0.41 -38.57
CA GLY A 231 4.80 -0.83 -38.86
C GLY A 231 3.80 0.32 -38.97
N GLY A 232 4.29 1.57 -39.15
CA GLY A 232 3.44 2.76 -39.21
C GLY A 232 2.90 3.21 -37.84
N LEU A 233 3.44 2.67 -36.73
CA LEU A 233 3.03 2.97 -35.36
C LEU A 233 4.06 3.86 -34.67
N MET A 234 3.56 4.78 -33.84
CA MET A 234 4.37 5.64 -32.97
C MET A 234 4.89 4.88 -31.78
N SER A 235 5.96 5.36 -31.12
CA SER A 235 6.57 4.71 -29.97
C SER A 235 5.58 4.51 -28.81
N TRP A 236 4.71 5.47 -28.52
CA TRP A 236 3.70 5.36 -27.47
C TRP A 236 2.65 4.27 -27.75
N GLN A 237 2.29 4.05 -29.01
CA GLN A 237 1.38 2.97 -29.40
C GLN A 237 2.02 1.60 -29.16
N TRP A 238 3.31 1.46 -29.48
CA TRP A 238 4.06 0.24 -29.20
C TRP A 238 4.13 -0.07 -27.70
N VAL A 239 4.26 0.96 -26.83
CA VAL A 239 4.22 0.76 -25.37
C VAL A 239 2.92 0.08 -24.97
N PHE A 240 1.77 0.62 -25.37
CA PHE A 240 0.47 0.07 -24.99
C PHE A 240 0.22 -1.34 -25.58
N ILE A 241 0.65 -1.60 -26.81
CA ILE A 241 0.51 -2.92 -27.41
C ILE A 241 1.35 -3.96 -26.67
N ILE A 242 2.62 -3.67 -26.41
CA ILE A 242 3.54 -4.62 -25.76
C ILE A 242 3.08 -4.92 -24.34
N GLU A 243 2.67 -3.91 -23.58
CA GLU A 243 2.24 -4.08 -22.19
C GLU A 243 0.92 -4.81 -22.05
N GLY A 244 -0.05 -4.45 -22.89
CA GLY A 244 -1.30 -5.19 -22.92
C GLY A 244 -1.09 -6.65 -23.31
N ALA A 245 -0.23 -6.92 -24.29
CA ALA A 245 0.14 -8.28 -24.67
C ALA A 245 0.87 -9.04 -23.56
N MET A 246 1.79 -8.38 -22.83
CA MET A 246 2.47 -8.96 -21.67
C MET A 246 1.47 -9.31 -20.55
N SER A 247 0.51 -8.44 -20.28
CA SER A 247 -0.52 -8.67 -19.26
C SER A 247 -1.38 -9.89 -19.60
N ILE A 248 -1.79 -10.05 -20.86
CA ILE A 248 -2.54 -11.21 -21.33
C ILE A 248 -1.66 -12.48 -21.29
N ALA A 249 -0.41 -12.41 -21.74
CA ALA A 249 0.50 -13.54 -21.75
C ALA A 249 0.79 -14.08 -20.35
N VAL A 250 0.93 -13.20 -19.34
CA VAL A 250 1.18 -13.57 -17.94
C VAL A 250 -0.10 -14.05 -17.25
N ALA A 251 -1.28 -13.62 -17.67
CA ALA A 251 -2.55 -14.10 -17.12
C ALA A 251 -2.73 -15.62 -17.31
N ILE A 252 -2.22 -16.19 -18.40
CA ILE A 252 -2.33 -17.62 -18.71
C ILE A 252 -1.63 -18.49 -17.64
N PRO A 253 -0.31 -18.35 -17.38
CA PRO A 253 0.35 -19.13 -16.34
C PRO A 253 -0.20 -18.83 -14.93
N ILE A 254 -0.67 -17.61 -14.65
CA ILE A 254 -1.30 -17.28 -13.37
C ILE A 254 -2.57 -18.12 -13.16
N TYR A 255 -3.40 -18.32 -14.18
CA TYR A 255 -4.56 -19.20 -14.11
C TYR A 255 -4.23 -20.63 -13.67
N PHE A 256 -3.09 -21.18 -14.11
CA PHE A 256 -2.67 -22.53 -13.75
C PHE A 256 -1.94 -22.63 -12.42
N THR A 257 -1.25 -21.56 -12.00
CA THR A 257 -0.43 -21.58 -10.79
C THR A 257 -1.18 -21.15 -9.55
N LEU A 258 -2.14 -20.19 -9.68
CA LEU A 258 -2.86 -19.61 -8.57
C LEU A 258 -3.79 -20.64 -7.93
N LEU A 259 -3.83 -20.64 -6.60
CA LEU A 259 -4.68 -21.54 -5.84
C LEU A 259 -6.10 -20.97 -5.71
N THR A 260 -7.07 -21.86 -5.60
CA THR A 260 -8.43 -21.50 -5.14
C THR A 260 -8.39 -21.17 -3.64
N PHE A 261 -9.53 -20.91 -3.02
CA PHE A 261 -9.55 -20.71 -1.56
C PHE A 261 -9.16 -21.97 -0.78
N PRO A 262 -8.62 -21.85 0.45
CA PRO A 262 -8.15 -22.99 1.25
C PRO A 262 -9.20 -24.09 1.43
N GLU A 263 -10.47 -23.70 1.50
CA GLU A 263 -11.61 -24.60 1.70
C GLU A 263 -11.81 -25.61 0.56
N THR A 264 -11.37 -25.25 -0.65
CA THR A 264 -11.47 -26.08 -1.85
C THR A 264 -10.15 -26.75 -2.24
N SER A 265 -9.09 -26.58 -1.43
CA SER A 265 -7.75 -27.12 -1.71
C SER A 265 -7.64 -28.60 -1.35
N THR A 266 -6.82 -29.35 -2.10
CA THR A 266 -6.51 -30.77 -1.85
C THR A 266 -5.79 -30.99 -0.50
N LYS A 267 -5.10 -29.99 0.05
CA LYS A 267 -4.48 -29.98 1.39
C LYS A 267 -5.31 -29.17 2.39
N ARG A 268 -6.61 -29.26 2.29
CA ARG A 268 -7.59 -28.53 3.07
C ARG A 268 -7.32 -28.61 4.58
N HIS A 269 -6.99 -29.79 5.09
CA HIS A 269 -6.86 -30.05 6.52
C HIS A 269 -5.81 -29.10 7.17
N ILE A 270 -4.56 -29.12 6.70
CA ILE A 270 -3.51 -28.25 7.26
C ILE A 270 -3.81 -26.77 6.94
N ALA A 271 -4.22 -26.48 5.70
CA ALA A 271 -4.45 -25.09 5.27
C ALA A 271 -5.61 -24.42 6.02
N THR A 272 -6.59 -25.18 6.48
CA THR A 272 -7.74 -24.63 7.22
C THR A 272 -7.52 -24.67 8.73
N ASN A 273 -6.95 -25.74 9.26
CA ASN A 273 -6.83 -25.94 10.70
C ASN A 273 -5.61 -25.25 11.32
N ARG A 274 -4.63 -24.83 10.52
CA ARG A 274 -3.48 -24.05 11.00
C ARG A 274 -3.84 -22.67 11.57
N PHE A 275 -5.06 -22.17 11.34
CA PHE A 275 -5.55 -20.89 11.84
C PHE A 275 -6.18 -20.96 13.23
N GLY A 276 -6.15 -22.08 13.94
CA GLY A 276 -6.77 -22.23 15.26
C GLY A 276 -8.32 -22.18 15.24
N ARG A 277 -8.94 -22.83 16.22
CA ARG A 277 -10.39 -22.70 16.44
C ARG A 277 -10.65 -21.33 17.09
N GLY A 278 -11.37 -20.45 16.42
CA GLY A 278 -11.70 -19.11 16.94
C GLY A 278 -10.94 -17.95 16.28
N SER A 279 -9.94 -18.22 15.43
CA SER A 279 -9.42 -17.17 14.55
C SER A 279 -10.52 -16.81 13.56
N THR A 280 -11.08 -15.61 13.69
CA THR A 280 -12.00 -15.06 12.69
C THR A 280 -11.23 -14.93 11.38
N ARG A 281 -11.47 -15.87 10.46
CA ARG A 281 -11.01 -15.69 9.09
C ARG A 281 -11.66 -14.44 8.56
N GLN A 282 -10.91 -13.60 7.88
CA GLN A 282 -11.49 -12.45 7.17
C GLN A 282 -12.60 -12.85 6.17
N THR A 283 -12.81 -14.16 5.92
CA THR A 283 -13.94 -14.68 5.15
C THR A 283 -15.30 -14.32 5.74
N ASP A 284 -15.38 -14.22 7.07
CA ASP A 284 -16.62 -14.00 7.80
C ASP A 284 -16.85 -12.53 8.16
N VAL A 285 -15.96 -11.63 7.73
CA VAL A 285 -16.13 -10.20 7.90
C VAL A 285 -17.35 -9.74 7.10
N THR A 286 -18.47 -9.68 7.79
CA THR A 286 -19.65 -8.95 7.31
C THR A 286 -19.41 -7.47 7.51
N TRP A 287 -19.91 -6.65 6.58
CA TRP A 287 -19.89 -5.20 6.75
C TRP A 287 -20.57 -4.82 8.07
N SER A 288 -19.83 -4.18 8.96
CA SER A 288 -20.35 -3.68 10.24
C SER A 288 -20.45 -2.16 10.19
N THR A 289 -21.67 -1.67 10.07
CA THR A 289 -21.96 -0.22 10.15
C THR A 289 -21.53 0.35 11.51
N SER A 290 -21.60 -0.46 12.58
CA SER A 290 -21.14 -0.09 13.91
C SER A 290 -19.63 0.15 13.94
N ALA A 291 -18.83 -0.75 13.37
CA ALA A 291 -17.37 -0.58 13.28
C ALA A 291 -17.00 0.67 12.44
N PHE A 292 -17.71 0.91 11.35
CA PHE A 292 -17.52 2.11 10.53
C PHE A 292 -17.77 3.40 11.32
N ILE A 293 -18.91 3.49 12.02
CA ILE A 293 -19.26 4.65 12.85
C ILE A 293 -18.22 4.83 13.98
N GLN A 294 -17.84 3.75 14.64
CA GLN A 294 -16.83 3.80 15.71
C GLN A 294 -15.50 4.36 15.20
N ILE A 295 -15.01 3.91 14.05
CA ILE A 295 -13.76 4.41 13.47
C ILE A 295 -13.90 5.88 13.07
N MET A 296 -15.03 6.27 12.44
CA MET A 296 -15.25 7.65 12.02
C MET A 296 -15.40 8.62 13.18
N THR A 297 -15.81 8.17 14.35
CA THR A 297 -15.91 9.01 15.55
C THR A 297 -14.59 9.17 16.31
N ARG A 298 -13.56 8.40 15.99
CA ARG A 298 -12.25 8.48 16.66
C ARG A 298 -11.39 9.61 16.08
N PRO A 299 -10.87 10.55 16.91
CA PRO A 299 -9.97 11.61 16.48
C PRO A 299 -8.69 11.08 15.81
N SER A 300 -8.15 9.94 16.29
CA SER A 300 -6.97 9.31 15.70
C SER A 300 -7.17 8.94 14.22
N THR A 301 -8.39 8.62 13.78
CA THR A 301 -8.67 8.33 12.37
C THR A 301 -8.33 9.51 11.47
N TYR A 302 -8.66 10.72 11.89
CA TYR A 302 -8.40 11.94 11.11
C TYR A 302 -6.91 12.29 11.07
N THR A 303 -6.19 12.11 12.19
CA THR A 303 -4.74 12.37 12.21
C THR A 303 -3.99 11.40 11.29
N PHE A 304 -4.34 10.12 11.31
CA PHE A 304 -3.80 9.13 10.35
C PHE A 304 -4.19 9.45 8.91
N PHE A 305 -5.46 9.78 8.66
CA PHE A 305 -5.97 10.06 7.31
C PHE A 305 -5.27 11.26 6.69
N ILE A 306 -5.19 12.38 7.43
CA ILE A 306 -4.55 13.62 6.94
C ILE A 306 -3.06 13.38 6.70
N SER A 307 -2.35 12.75 7.65
CA SER A 307 -0.94 12.43 7.47
C SER A 307 -0.72 11.53 6.25
N TYR A 308 -1.55 10.50 6.08
CA TYR A 308 -1.42 9.57 4.96
C TYR A 308 -1.72 10.21 3.61
N ILE A 309 -2.82 10.97 3.49
CA ILE A 309 -3.21 11.59 2.23
C ILE A 309 -2.17 12.62 1.78
N CYS A 310 -1.60 13.41 2.70
CA CYS A 310 -0.56 14.39 2.38
C CYS A 310 0.70 13.74 1.79
N ILE A 311 1.21 12.67 2.44
CA ILE A 311 2.39 11.97 1.90
C ILE A 311 2.06 11.17 0.65
N ALA A 312 0.85 10.62 0.54
CA ALA A 312 0.42 9.87 -0.63
C ALA A 312 0.31 10.76 -1.87
N ILE A 313 -0.23 11.99 -1.74
CA ILE A 313 -0.27 12.97 -2.84
C ILE A 313 1.16 13.27 -3.32
N ALA A 314 2.08 13.56 -2.41
CA ALA A 314 3.47 13.86 -2.76
C ALA A 314 4.16 12.66 -3.43
N ALA A 315 3.97 11.45 -2.91
CA ALA A 315 4.57 10.24 -3.45
C ALA A 315 4.01 9.88 -4.85
N VAL A 316 2.70 10.01 -5.05
CA VAL A 316 2.07 9.78 -6.37
C VAL A 316 2.52 10.84 -7.37
N ALA A 317 2.60 12.12 -6.95
CA ALA A 317 3.10 13.19 -7.80
C ALA A 317 4.53 12.90 -8.26
N GLN A 318 5.42 12.51 -7.35
CA GLN A 318 6.79 12.14 -7.71
C GLN A 318 6.81 10.94 -8.66
N ALA A 319 6.10 9.87 -8.35
CA ALA A 319 6.08 8.68 -9.18
C ALA A 319 5.59 8.97 -10.61
N THR A 320 4.62 9.89 -10.75
CA THR A 320 4.02 10.22 -12.04
C THR A 320 4.87 11.25 -12.83
N PHE A 321 5.43 12.26 -12.15
CA PHE A 321 6.04 13.39 -12.84
C PHE A 321 7.57 13.39 -12.80
N LEU A 322 8.23 12.47 -12.09
CA LEU A 322 9.69 12.43 -12.04
C LEU A 322 10.34 12.37 -13.43
N PRO A 323 9.92 11.49 -14.38
CA PRO A 323 10.49 11.51 -15.73
C PRO A 323 10.29 12.85 -16.44
N THR A 324 9.10 13.46 -16.30
CA THR A 324 8.78 14.76 -16.89
C THR A 324 9.65 15.87 -16.28
N ILE A 325 9.79 15.92 -14.96
CA ILE A 325 10.64 16.90 -14.26
C ILE A 325 12.11 16.77 -14.71
N LEU A 326 12.62 15.55 -14.83
CA LEU A 326 13.97 15.31 -15.30
C LEU A 326 14.17 15.73 -16.77
N ASN A 327 13.14 15.62 -17.60
CA ASN A 327 13.20 16.03 -18.98
C ASN A 327 13.01 17.55 -19.18
N THR A 328 12.01 18.15 -18.51
CA THR A 328 11.63 19.56 -18.73
C THR A 328 12.41 20.54 -17.86
N LEU A 329 12.52 20.27 -16.55
CA LEU A 329 13.18 21.17 -15.60
C LEU A 329 14.70 20.99 -15.62
N LEU A 330 15.20 19.75 -15.72
CA LEU A 330 16.63 19.44 -15.71
C LEU A 330 17.21 19.25 -17.12
N GLU A 331 16.40 19.42 -18.15
CA GLU A 331 16.79 19.39 -19.56
C GLU A 331 17.52 18.10 -19.98
N PHE A 332 17.31 16.99 -19.28
CA PHE A 332 17.88 15.71 -19.68
C PHE A 332 17.16 15.17 -20.94
N PRO A 333 17.90 14.64 -21.91
CA PRO A 333 17.28 13.95 -23.06
C PRO A 333 16.32 12.86 -22.59
N THR A 334 15.20 12.66 -23.29
CA THR A 334 14.12 11.71 -22.95
C THR A 334 14.62 10.34 -22.49
N GLN A 335 15.61 9.77 -23.20
CA GLN A 335 16.17 8.48 -22.83
C GLN A 335 16.89 8.52 -21.47
N ARG A 336 17.66 9.59 -21.19
CA ARG A 336 18.33 9.75 -19.89
C ARG A 336 17.34 10.05 -18.78
N ALA A 337 16.31 10.85 -19.03
CA ALA A 337 15.28 11.17 -18.06
C ALA A 337 14.55 9.89 -17.58
N ASN A 338 14.12 9.03 -18.51
CA ASN A 338 13.50 7.74 -18.18
C ASN A 338 14.47 6.80 -17.43
N LEU A 339 15.74 6.71 -17.89
CA LEU A 339 16.75 5.88 -17.25
C LEU A 339 17.06 6.37 -15.81
N TYR A 340 17.22 7.67 -15.63
CA TYR A 340 17.51 8.27 -14.32
C TYR A 340 16.32 8.12 -13.35
N ALA A 341 15.11 8.26 -13.82
CA ALA A 341 13.91 7.96 -13.03
C ALA A 341 13.88 6.48 -12.60
N ALA A 342 14.23 5.55 -13.51
CA ALA A 342 14.32 4.12 -13.19
C ALA A 342 15.39 3.83 -12.12
N ILE A 343 16.54 4.50 -12.17
CA ILE A 343 17.62 4.34 -11.18
C ILE A 343 17.16 4.81 -9.80
N VAL A 344 16.46 5.94 -9.70
CA VAL A 344 15.90 6.44 -8.43
C VAL A 344 14.96 5.40 -7.80
N ASN A 345 14.09 4.81 -8.60
CA ASN A 345 13.18 3.75 -8.14
C ASN A 345 13.91 2.46 -7.74
N LEU A 346 14.96 2.08 -8.48
CA LEU A 346 15.77 0.88 -8.18
C LEU A 346 16.48 1.00 -6.82
N VAL A 347 17.07 2.16 -6.53
CA VAL A 347 17.74 2.44 -5.25
C VAL A 347 16.76 2.43 -4.07
N ALA A 348 15.50 2.75 -4.28
CA ALA A 348 14.47 2.72 -3.24
C ALA A 348 14.09 1.29 -2.81
N ILE A 349 14.28 0.25 -3.65
CA ILE A 349 13.84 -1.12 -3.36
C ILE A 349 14.45 -1.69 -2.08
N PRO A 350 15.78 -1.68 -1.87
CA PRO A 350 16.37 -2.16 -0.63
C PRO A 350 15.87 -1.41 0.61
N LEU A 351 15.69 -0.09 0.50
CA LEU A 351 15.18 0.74 1.58
C LEU A 351 13.73 0.38 1.92
N TYR A 352 12.93 0.08 0.91
CA TYR A 352 11.53 -0.34 1.07
C TYR A 352 11.38 -1.65 1.85
N TRP A 353 12.39 -2.52 1.82
CA TRP A 353 12.39 -3.76 2.60
C TRP A 353 13.02 -3.59 3.98
N THR A 354 14.18 -2.94 4.05
CA THR A 354 14.97 -2.86 5.29
C THR A 354 14.37 -1.89 6.31
N TYR A 355 13.82 -0.79 5.85
CA TYR A 355 13.35 0.28 6.73
C TYR A 355 12.10 -0.10 7.55
N PRO A 356 11.02 -0.64 6.97
CA PRO A 356 9.89 -1.15 7.74
C PRO A 356 10.28 -2.31 8.67
N LEU A 357 11.19 -3.20 8.24
CA LEU A 357 11.72 -4.27 9.10
C LEU A 357 12.45 -3.71 10.32
N HIS A 358 13.25 -2.66 10.15
CA HIS A 358 13.92 -1.97 11.25
C HIS A 358 12.90 -1.32 12.20
N SER A 359 11.84 -0.70 11.65
CA SER A 359 10.73 -0.17 12.44
C SER A 359 9.99 -1.26 13.23
N ASP A 360 9.79 -2.44 12.63
CA ASP A 360 9.19 -3.60 13.32
C ASP A 360 10.12 -4.14 14.43
N TRP A 361 11.41 -4.24 14.14
CA TRP A 361 12.41 -4.73 15.09
C TRP A 361 12.59 -3.81 16.29
N THR A 362 12.61 -2.49 16.06
CA THR A 362 12.74 -1.48 17.12
C THR A 362 11.42 -1.18 17.83
N ARG A 363 10.28 -1.65 17.27
CA ARG A 363 8.91 -1.33 17.72
C ARG A 363 8.64 0.17 17.80
N GLU A 364 9.37 0.95 17.02
CA GLU A 364 9.27 2.39 16.98
C GLU A 364 8.70 2.82 15.63
N ARG A 365 7.57 3.56 15.63
CA ARG A 365 6.85 3.98 14.41
C ARG A 365 6.94 5.48 14.17
N MET A 366 7.14 6.27 15.23
CA MET A 366 7.06 7.72 15.13
C MET A 366 8.22 8.29 14.32
N TRP A 367 9.45 7.95 14.71
CA TRP A 367 10.65 8.43 14.03
C TRP A 367 10.83 7.81 12.65
N HIS A 368 10.39 6.55 12.48
CA HIS A 368 10.43 5.88 11.18
C HIS A 368 9.46 6.48 10.15
N PHE A 369 8.49 7.27 10.58
CA PHE A 369 7.69 8.08 9.67
C PHE A 369 8.29 9.49 9.49
N ILE A 370 8.65 10.16 10.60
CA ILE A 370 9.08 11.56 10.57
C ILE A 370 10.39 11.74 9.79
N VAL A 371 11.38 10.88 10.01
CA VAL A 371 12.71 11.02 9.39
C VAL A 371 12.66 10.95 7.86
N PRO A 372 12.00 9.96 7.22
CA PRO A 372 11.87 9.95 5.76
C PRO A 372 11.11 11.15 5.19
N VAL A 373 10.04 11.59 5.87
CA VAL A 373 9.28 12.78 5.46
C VAL A 373 10.13 14.04 5.56
N MET A 374 10.85 14.23 6.67
CA MET A 374 11.80 15.35 6.83
C MET A 374 12.93 15.30 5.80
N ALA A 375 13.44 14.11 5.46
CA ALA A 375 14.46 13.94 4.43
C ALA A 375 13.97 14.29 3.02
N SER A 376 12.67 14.15 2.75
CA SER A 376 12.10 14.47 1.43
C SER A 376 11.79 15.96 1.25
N ILE A 377 11.57 16.73 2.31
CA ILE A 377 11.27 18.18 2.23
C ILE A 377 12.37 18.96 1.49
N PRO A 378 13.67 18.77 1.79
CA PRO A 378 14.75 19.48 1.07
C PRO A 378 14.71 19.30 -0.45
N CYS A 379 14.30 18.11 -0.93
CA CYS A 379 14.17 17.86 -2.37
C CYS A 379 13.23 18.89 -3.01
N TYR A 380 12.01 18.96 -2.51
CA TYR A 380 10.98 19.85 -3.06
C TYR A 380 11.27 21.33 -2.77
N ALA A 381 11.87 21.65 -1.62
CA ALA A 381 12.29 23.01 -1.29
C ALA A 381 13.38 23.53 -2.24
N VAL A 382 14.38 22.70 -2.56
CA VAL A 382 15.43 23.05 -3.53
C VAL A 382 14.86 23.19 -4.92
N TRP A 383 13.96 22.29 -5.35
CA TRP A 383 13.29 22.39 -6.65
C TRP A 383 12.38 23.64 -6.71
N THR A 384 11.67 23.97 -5.63
CA THR A 384 10.89 25.23 -5.54
C THR A 384 11.79 26.46 -5.67
N HIS A 385 12.91 26.46 -4.94
CA HIS A 385 13.86 27.58 -4.99
C HIS A 385 14.48 27.74 -6.38
N TYR A 386 14.91 26.64 -6.99
CA TYR A 386 15.44 26.65 -8.36
C TYR A 386 14.39 27.15 -9.36
N SER A 387 13.15 26.67 -9.27
CA SER A 387 12.06 27.08 -10.15
C SER A 387 11.69 28.57 -10.02
N SER A 388 11.84 29.15 -8.82
CA SER A 388 11.55 30.58 -8.59
C SER A 388 12.67 31.52 -9.00
N HIS A 389 13.94 31.04 -9.07
CA HIS A 389 15.13 31.89 -9.30
C HIS A 389 15.99 31.38 -10.48
N HIS A 390 15.37 30.71 -11.45
CA HIS A 390 16.05 30.04 -12.56
C HIS A 390 17.03 30.94 -13.38
N ALA A 391 16.83 32.24 -13.35
CA ALA A 391 17.69 33.20 -14.09
C ALA A 391 19.02 33.53 -13.39
N THR A 392 19.24 33.09 -12.14
CA THR A 392 20.36 33.57 -11.31
C THR A 392 21.24 32.47 -10.71
N HIS A 393 20.98 31.17 -10.97
CA HIS A 393 21.69 30.07 -10.30
C HIS A 393 22.49 29.15 -11.22
N ASP A 394 23.80 29.02 -10.93
CA ASP A 394 24.73 28.01 -11.46
C ASP A 394 24.60 26.66 -10.69
N ILE A 395 23.39 26.16 -10.45
CA ILE A 395 23.22 24.85 -9.81
C ILE A 395 23.33 23.77 -10.89
N SER A 396 24.23 22.82 -10.70
CA SER A 396 24.38 21.69 -11.61
C SER A 396 23.09 20.84 -11.65
N TYR A 397 22.63 20.50 -12.84
CA TYR A 397 21.48 19.59 -13.04
C TYR A 397 21.68 18.22 -12.36
N MET A 398 22.92 17.76 -12.23
CA MET A 398 23.23 16.52 -11.53
C MET A 398 23.02 16.64 -10.01
N SER A 399 23.24 17.82 -9.42
CA SER A 399 22.92 18.08 -8.01
C SER A 399 21.43 18.08 -7.77
N LEU A 400 20.64 18.69 -8.67
CA LEU A 400 19.18 18.68 -8.64
C LEU A 400 18.62 17.26 -8.82
N TYR A 401 19.25 16.45 -9.69
CA TYR A 401 18.90 15.02 -9.82
C TYR A 401 19.18 14.24 -8.53
N GLY A 402 20.29 14.54 -7.84
CA GLY A 402 20.60 13.94 -6.55
C GLY A 402 19.49 14.14 -5.50
N MET A 403 18.77 15.27 -5.56
CA MET A 403 17.64 15.52 -4.66
C MET A 403 16.46 14.58 -4.89
N ALA A 404 16.27 14.04 -6.10
CA ALA A 404 15.20 13.10 -6.40
C ALA A 404 15.25 11.83 -5.52
N PHE A 405 16.47 11.39 -5.11
CA PHE A 405 16.63 10.26 -4.19
C PHE A 405 16.08 10.56 -2.79
N LEU A 406 16.20 11.80 -2.32
CA LEU A 406 15.60 12.22 -1.06
C LEU A 406 14.07 12.26 -1.15
N GLY A 407 13.53 12.75 -2.27
CA GLY A 407 12.09 12.73 -2.51
C GLY A 407 11.52 11.31 -2.50
N GLN A 408 12.28 10.32 -2.94
CA GLN A 408 11.86 8.91 -2.96
C GLN A 408 11.69 8.29 -1.56
N MET A 409 12.22 8.93 -0.50
CA MET A 409 12.02 8.50 0.89
C MET A 409 10.54 8.49 1.30
N LEU A 410 9.66 9.20 0.61
CA LEU A 410 8.21 9.16 0.86
C LEU A 410 7.61 7.76 0.70
N LEU A 411 8.13 6.96 -0.22
CA LEU A 411 7.67 5.57 -0.41
C LEU A 411 7.96 4.69 0.82
N VAL A 412 9.02 5.00 1.56
CA VAL A 412 9.43 4.24 2.75
C VAL A 412 8.59 4.60 3.96
N ALA A 413 8.07 5.83 4.03
CA ALA A 413 7.21 6.29 5.12
C ALA A 413 5.81 5.67 5.10
N GLN A 414 5.26 5.37 3.91
CA GLN A 414 3.89 4.86 3.76
C GLN A 414 3.63 3.53 4.48
N PRO A 415 4.43 2.46 4.30
CA PRO A 415 4.20 1.18 4.98
C PRO A 415 4.32 1.29 6.51
N VAL A 416 5.20 2.16 7.01
CA VAL A 416 5.35 2.40 8.46
C VAL A 416 4.06 2.99 9.04
N LEU A 417 3.49 4.00 8.38
CA LEU A 417 2.23 4.61 8.81
C LEU A 417 1.06 3.61 8.77
N LEU A 418 0.95 2.83 7.70
CA LEU A 418 -0.10 1.82 7.57
C LEU A 418 0.04 0.71 8.62
N SER A 419 1.26 0.29 8.92
CA SER A 419 1.56 -0.67 9.98
C SER A 419 1.19 -0.13 11.36
N TYR A 420 1.51 1.16 11.64
CA TYR A 420 1.09 1.80 12.88
C TYR A 420 -0.44 1.87 13.00
N ARG A 421 -1.13 2.29 11.91
CA ARG A 421 -2.59 2.29 11.92
C ARG A 421 -3.18 0.91 12.17
N SER A 422 -2.67 -0.11 11.50
CA SER A 422 -3.13 -1.50 11.69
C SER A 422 -2.97 -1.97 13.15
N ALA A 423 -1.87 -1.61 13.81
CA ALA A 423 -1.63 -1.94 15.23
C ALA A 423 -2.59 -1.23 16.19
N THR A 424 -3.23 -0.14 15.79
CA THR A 424 -4.19 0.62 16.61
C THR A 424 -5.65 0.24 16.38
N LEU A 425 -5.92 -0.69 15.46
CA LEU A 425 -7.25 -1.20 15.14
C LEU A 425 -7.45 -2.58 15.76
N TYR A 426 -8.58 -2.77 16.39
CA TYR A 426 -8.89 -3.99 17.12
C TYR A 426 -10.00 -4.76 16.41
N GLY A 427 -9.72 -6.05 16.14
CA GLY A 427 -10.65 -6.95 15.48
C GLY A 427 -10.75 -6.79 13.96
N ALA A 428 -11.24 -7.84 13.32
CA ALA A 428 -11.27 -7.97 11.86
C ALA A 428 -12.13 -6.90 11.17
N ALA A 429 -13.25 -6.51 11.77
CA ALA A 429 -14.14 -5.50 11.21
C ALA A 429 -13.51 -4.10 11.20
N GLU A 430 -12.86 -3.68 12.30
CA GLU A 430 -12.15 -2.40 12.35
C GLU A 430 -10.95 -2.38 11.39
N GLN A 431 -10.17 -3.47 11.31
CA GLN A 431 -9.06 -3.58 10.37
C GLN A 431 -9.53 -3.49 8.92
N ALA A 432 -10.65 -4.13 8.58
CA ALA A 432 -11.22 -4.04 7.24
C ALA A 432 -11.64 -2.60 6.89
N VAL A 433 -12.32 -1.91 7.80
CA VAL A 433 -12.74 -0.51 7.60
C VAL A 433 -11.51 0.41 7.53
N GLY A 434 -10.54 0.27 8.45
CA GLY A 434 -9.34 1.10 8.46
C GLY A 434 -8.47 0.93 7.22
N THR A 435 -8.34 -0.31 6.71
CA THR A 435 -7.66 -0.59 5.45
C THR A 435 -8.40 0.02 4.27
N SER A 436 -9.74 -0.06 4.25
CA SER A 436 -10.56 0.55 3.20
C SER A 436 -10.40 2.08 3.15
N ILE A 437 -10.35 2.73 4.32
CA ILE A 437 -10.09 4.18 4.42
C ILE A 437 -8.70 4.53 3.85
N ALA A 438 -7.68 3.74 4.14
CA ALA A 438 -6.34 3.97 3.60
C ALA A 438 -6.29 3.80 2.07
N VAL A 439 -6.97 2.79 1.52
CA VAL A 439 -7.07 2.60 0.06
C VAL A 439 -7.85 3.75 -0.59
N ALA A 440 -8.94 4.20 0.03
CA ALA A 440 -9.68 5.37 -0.44
C ALA A 440 -8.82 6.64 -0.41
N ALA A 441 -8.04 6.86 0.65
CA ALA A 441 -7.11 7.99 0.73
C ALA A 441 -6.05 7.96 -0.38
N LEU A 442 -5.48 6.78 -0.69
CA LEU A 442 -4.54 6.62 -1.80
C LEU A 442 -5.21 6.92 -3.16
N SER A 443 -6.44 6.48 -3.36
CA SER A 443 -7.19 6.77 -4.59
C SER A 443 -7.47 8.27 -4.74
N ILE A 444 -7.89 8.93 -3.66
CA ILE A 444 -8.08 10.39 -3.63
C ILE A 444 -6.75 11.11 -3.92
N ALA A 445 -5.67 10.68 -3.29
CA ALA A 445 -4.34 11.22 -3.55
C ALA A 445 -3.94 11.08 -5.03
N SER A 446 -4.25 9.94 -5.65
CA SER A 446 -3.96 9.66 -7.06
C SER A 446 -4.82 10.48 -8.03
N ILE A 447 -5.97 11.00 -7.58
CA ILE A 447 -6.80 11.94 -8.33
C ILE A 447 -6.22 13.36 -8.22
N ILE A 448 -5.81 13.78 -7.01
CA ILE A 448 -5.35 15.14 -6.73
C ILE A 448 -3.92 15.37 -7.26
N ALA A 449 -3.01 14.43 -7.05
CA ALA A 449 -1.60 14.60 -7.34
C ALA A 449 -1.29 15.05 -8.78
N PRO A 450 -1.89 14.49 -9.83
CA PRO A 450 -1.66 14.94 -11.19
C PRO A 450 -2.10 16.39 -11.41
N GLN A 451 -3.15 16.85 -10.75
CA GLN A 451 -3.68 18.20 -10.92
C GLN A 451 -2.76 19.30 -10.34
N MET A 452 -1.79 18.90 -9.49
CA MET A 452 -0.79 19.84 -8.94
C MET A 452 0.31 20.20 -9.93
N TYR A 453 0.46 19.46 -11.04
CA TYR A 453 1.51 19.64 -12.04
C TYR A 453 0.91 19.82 -13.45
N PRO A 454 0.15 20.90 -13.70
CA PRO A 454 -0.44 21.15 -15.01
C PRO A 454 0.63 21.53 -16.03
N ASN A 455 0.41 21.16 -17.30
CA ASN A 455 1.35 21.45 -18.38
C ASN A 455 1.63 22.96 -18.59
N GLN A 456 0.68 23.82 -18.22
CA GLN A 456 0.83 25.29 -18.31
C GLN A 456 1.94 25.83 -17.39
N ASP A 457 2.29 25.10 -16.31
CA ASP A 457 3.34 25.50 -15.36
C ASP A 457 4.72 24.95 -15.78
N ALA A 458 4.79 24.20 -16.87
CA ALA A 458 6.05 23.72 -17.41
C ALA A 458 6.93 24.91 -17.89
N PRO A 459 8.25 24.81 -17.79
CA PRO A 459 9.04 23.70 -17.26
C PRO A 459 9.23 23.74 -15.73
N TYR A 460 8.81 24.80 -15.06
CA TYR A 460 9.23 25.09 -13.68
C TYR A 460 8.35 24.46 -12.60
N TYR A 461 7.04 24.21 -12.84
CA TYR A 461 6.10 23.59 -11.89
C TYR A 461 6.14 24.17 -10.47
N LEU A 462 6.36 25.49 -10.33
CA LEU A 462 6.56 26.17 -9.05
C LEU A 462 5.41 25.92 -8.06
N ALA A 463 4.16 26.02 -8.55
CA ALA A 463 2.97 25.79 -7.73
C ALA A 463 2.91 24.34 -7.20
N GLY A 464 3.25 23.35 -8.03
CA GLY A 464 3.29 21.95 -7.67
C GLY A 464 4.32 21.63 -6.59
N PHE A 465 5.55 22.11 -6.75
CA PHE A 465 6.60 21.91 -5.76
C PHE A 465 6.30 22.59 -4.43
N SER A 466 5.86 23.83 -4.43
CA SER A 466 5.52 24.58 -3.22
C SER A 466 4.33 23.94 -2.47
N ALA A 467 3.31 23.49 -3.19
CA ALA A 467 2.19 22.75 -2.61
C ALA A 467 2.64 21.42 -2.00
N THR A 468 3.58 20.71 -2.64
CA THR A 468 4.14 19.46 -2.11
C THR A 468 4.89 19.71 -0.80
N VAL A 469 5.72 20.78 -0.72
CA VAL A 469 6.39 21.18 0.54
C VAL A 469 5.37 21.45 1.64
N ALA A 470 4.30 22.19 1.33
CA ALA A 470 3.25 22.50 2.30
C ALA A 470 2.53 21.23 2.81
N LEU A 471 2.19 20.30 1.92
CA LEU A 471 1.58 19.02 2.30
C LEU A 471 2.48 18.22 3.23
N LEU A 472 3.78 18.10 2.92
CA LEU A 472 4.74 17.40 3.75
C LEU A 472 4.90 18.07 5.11
N ALA A 473 4.96 19.41 5.14
CA ALA A 473 5.02 20.17 6.39
C ALA A 473 3.76 19.98 7.25
N ILE A 474 2.58 19.87 6.64
CA ILE A 474 1.30 19.59 7.32
C ILE A 474 1.25 18.16 7.85
N SER A 475 1.80 17.18 7.13
CA SER A 475 1.73 15.77 7.52
C SER A 475 2.39 15.49 8.87
N ILE A 476 3.50 16.17 9.18
CA ILE A 476 4.30 15.94 10.39
C ILE A 476 3.54 16.29 11.68
N PRO A 477 2.98 17.49 11.87
CA PRO A 477 2.25 17.81 13.10
C PRO A 477 1.01 16.94 13.30
N PHE A 478 0.28 16.60 12.24
CA PHE A 478 -0.85 15.68 12.37
C PHE A 478 -0.41 14.29 12.81
N TYR A 479 0.72 13.80 12.29
CA TYR A 479 1.26 12.53 12.74
C TYR A 479 1.75 12.58 14.18
N LEU A 480 2.39 13.67 14.59
CA LEU A 480 2.82 13.90 15.98
C LEU A 480 1.65 13.98 16.97
N LEU A 481 0.48 14.42 16.53
CA LEU A 481 -0.74 14.43 17.34
C LEU A 481 -1.38 13.04 17.51
N THR A 482 -1.03 12.08 16.67
CA THR A 482 -1.66 10.75 16.67
C THR A 482 -1.54 10.02 18.02
N PRO A 483 -0.35 9.90 18.66
CA PRO A 483 -0.24 9.25 19.97
C PRO A 483 -1.07 9.96 21.06
N LEU A 484 -1.17 11.28 20.98
CA LEU A 484 -1.98 12.06 21.92
C LEU A 484 -3.48 11.76 21.75
N CYS A 485 -3.94 11.67 20.50
CA CYS A 485 -5.33 11.29 20.21
C CYS A 485 -5.63 9.87 20.70
N LEU A 486 -4.74 8.92 20.43
CA LEU A 486 -4.87 7.53 20.90
C LEU A 486 -4.91 7.44 22.42
N TYR A 487 -4.06 8.19 23.10
CA TYR A 487 -4.05 8.29 24.56
C TYR A 487 -5.38 8.85 25.10
N TRP A 488 -5.89 9.93 24.53
CA TRP A 488 -7.18 10.51 24.94
C TRP A 488 -8.34 9.55 24.70
N GLU A 489 -8.33 8.84 23.57
CA GLU A 489 -9.32 7.81 23.26
C GLU A 489 -9.29 6.67 24.29
N ALA A 490 -8.10 6.18 24.65
CA ALA A 490 -7.93 5.14 25.65
C ALA A 490 -8.40 5.60 27.05
N ARG A 491 -8.03 6.83 27.45
CA ARG A 491 -8.45 7.43 28.73
C ARG A 491 -9.96 7.68 28.80
N TRP A 492 -10.53 8.21 27.72
CA TRP A 492 -11.98 8.43 27.64
C TRP A 492 -12.75 7.11 27.74
N ARG A 493 -12.25 6.06 27.08
CA ARG A 493 -12.82 4.72 27.10
C ARG A 493 -12.76 4.13 28.52
N LYS A 494 -11.58 4.19 29.16
CA LYS A 494 -11.39 3.75 30.56
C LYS A 494 -12.39 4.44 31.50
N LYS A 495 -12.60 5.75 31.32
CA LYS A 495 -13.56 6.53 32.13
C LYS A 495 -15.00 6.10 31.89
N LYS A 496 -15.38 5.76 30.64
CA LYS A 496 -16.76 5.43 30.27
C LYS A 496 -17.14 3.98 30.53
N THR A 497 -16.23 3.04 30.28
CA THR A 497 -16.51 1.60 30.28
C THR A 497 -15.72 0.83 31.35
N GLY A 498 -14.81 1.47 32.07
CA GLY A 498 -13.86 0.81 32.98
C GLY A 498 -12.76 0.01 32.25
N GLN A 499 -12.83 -0.12 30.93
CA GLN A 499 -11.88 -0.87 30.14
C GLN A 499 -11.04 0.05 29.24
N VAL A 500 -9.78 -0.31 29.03
CA VAL A 500 -8.86 0.44 28.17
C VAL A 500 -9.03 0.03 26.71
N LEU A 501 -9.26 -1.26 26.44
CA LEU A 501 -9.49 -1.79 25.11
C LEU A 501 -10.89 -1.45 24.60
N PRO A 502 -11.08 -1.19 23.29
CA PRO A 502 -12.40 -1.00 22.72
C PRO A 502 -13.21 -2.29 22.85
N LEU A 503 -14.43 -2.17 23.38
CA LEU A 503 -15.42 -3.24 23.34
C LEU A 503 -15.87 -3.40 21.89
N GLN A 504 -15.63 -4.56 21.31
CA GLN A 504 -16.26 -4.98 20.07
C GLN A 504 -17.31 -6.03 20.40
N VAL A 505 -18.47 -5.93 19.82
CA VAL A 505 -19.58 -6.89 20.05
C VAL A 505 -19.14 -8.32 19.74
N ASP A 506 -18.32 -8.49 18.71
CA ASP A 506 -17.78 -9.80 18.30
C ASP A 506 -16.65 -10.30 19.23
N GLU A 507 -15.87 -9.40 19.86
CA GLU A 507 -14.83 -9.76 20.83
C GLU A 507 -15.42 -10.12 22.19
N ASP A 508 -16.52 -9.49 22.60
CA ASP A 508 -17.20 -9.88 23.85
C ASP A 508 -17.81 -11.27 23.74
N VAL A 509 -18.33 -11.64 22.57
CA VAL A 509 -18.81 -13.00 22.30
C VAL A 509 -17.63 -13.98 22.27
N ALA A 510 -16.52 -13.62 21.61
CA ALA A 510 -15.32 -14.46 21.55
C ALA A 510 -14.65 -14.60 22.93
N ARG A 511 -14.59 -13.51 23.74
CA ARG A 511 -14.07 -13.56 25.12
C ARG A 511 -14.94 -14.36 26.05
N SER A 512 -16.26 -14.19 25.98
CA SER A 512 -17.18 -15.00 26.79
C SER A 512 -17.12 -16.47 26.43
N GLN A 513 -16.95 -16.80 25.15
CA GLN A 513 -16.74 -18.17 24.70
C GLN A 513 -15.37 -18.72 25.15
N ALA A 514 -14.29 -17.94 25.05
CA ALA A 514 -12.96 -18.34 25.52
C ALA A 514 -12.92 -18.51 27.06
N GLN A 515 -13.58 -17.62 27.81
CA GLN A 515 -13.71 -17.76 29.27
C GLN A 515 -14.54 -19.00 29.64
N ALA A 516 -15.65 -19.26 28.97
CA ALA A 516 -16.46 -20.44 29.20
C ALA A 516 -15.70 -21.75 28.86
N VAL A 517 -14.86 -21.75 27.83
CA VAL A 517 -13.99 -22.89 27.50
C VAL A 517 -12.92 -23.09 28.58
N THR A 518 -12.28 -22.00 29.04
CA THR A 518 -11.25 -22.06 30.09
C THR A 518 -11.83 -22.51 31.43
N GLU A 519 -13.01 -22.03 31.80
CA GLU A 519 -13.72 -22.46 33.01
C GLU A 519 -14.11 -23.93 32.93
N ALA A 520 -14.63 -24.39 31.78
CA ALA A 520 -14.96 -25.79 31.56
C ALA A 520 -13.75 -26.74 31.55
N GLU A 521 -12.57 -26.25 31.11
CA GLU A 521 -11.31 -27.01 31.19
C GLU A 521 -10.74 -27.04 32.59
N ILE A 522 -10.85 -25.95 33.35
CA ILE A 522 -10.48 -25.92 34.78
C ILE A 522 -11.38 -26.86 35.58
N GLU A 523 -12.69 -26.85 35.34
CA GLU A 523 -13.63 -27.81 35.99
C GLU A 523 -13.31 -29.25 35.66
N LYS A 524 -12.98 -29.57 34.40
CA LYS A 524 -12.54 -30.92 33.98
C LYS A 524 -11.19 -31.30 34.63
N GLY A 525 -10.24 -30.36 34.70
CA GLY A 525 -8.94 -30.59 35.35
C GLY A 525 -9.06 -30.82 36.85
N VAL A 526 -9.92 -30.07 37.52
CA VAL A 526 -10.21 -30.27 38.96
C VAL A 526 -10.95 -31.59 39.20
N GLY A 527 -11.85 -31.99 38.29
CA GLY A 527 -12.55 -33.28 38.37
C GLY A 527 -11.63 -34.50 38.20
N GLN A 528 -10.55 -34.41 37.43
CA GLN A 528 -9.54 -35.47 37.31
C GLN A 528 -8.62 -35.58 38.55
N TYR A 529 -8.37 -34.47 39.28
CA TYR A 529 -7.57 -34.51 40.52
C TYR A 529 -8.36 -34.99 41.75
N ILE A 530 -9.69 -34.83 41.76
CA ILE A 530 -10.54 -35.29 42.89
C ILE A 530 -10.92 -36.76 42.72
N GLY A 531 -10.84 -37.33 41.52
CA GLY A 531 -11.10 -38.75 41.26
C GLY A 531 -9.91 -39.69 41.44
N SER A 532 -8.73 -39.17 41.83
CA SER A 532 -7.50 -39.95 42.06
C SER A 532 -6.98 -39.87 43.51
N CYS A 533 -7.83 -39.47 44.47
CA CYS A 533 -7.56 -39.60 45.91
C CYS A 533 -8.43 -40.68 46.55
#